data_5d5aeb15c796184be7b751be0b512fe3
#
_entry.id   5d5aeb15c796184be7b751be0b512fe3
#
_cell.length_a   1.000
_cell.length_b   1.000
_cell.length_c   1.000
_cell.angle_alpha   90.00
_cell.angle_beta   90.00
_cell.angle_gamma   90.00
#
_symmetry.space_group_name_H-M   'P 1'
#
loop_
_entity.id
_entity.type
_entity.pdbx_description
1 polymer ?
#
loop_
_entity_poly.entity_id
_entity_poly.type
_entity_poly.pdbx_seq_one_letter_code
_entity_poly.pdbx_strand_id
1 'polypeptide(L)'
;MKHTVQTVEQAPVNHALLNVVTPMGLSFEKNRLSIGENIGKAYGIIRYPQKVDVEWLSKLTNIPGTLVSIGFKPVDNGTLINAISRSVVQQRGLADGAKDPLSRQRAEKAAEDGEKIIMQIDREGETVGLMSVEVMPVAREEKEFKKACRRAESVASVMKCKMRAIPNLQKEAFMHLSPTFPNHAKMESILQKVVPFSTFVGGFPFASSGFNDGEGYYFAKDTSGGLVIVDTWKRGGNRTNSNFCVMGNSGVGKSTAIKHILLSEYMKGTRIIVIDPESEYRDLCQNLNGDWINAVGGSKGMINPLQVRPSPRDDEDEIEELRLYREKGTA
;
A
#
# COMPACT_ATOMS: atom_id res chain seq x y z
N MET A 1 -3.24 51.85 21.55
CA MET A 1 -4.37 50.94 21.20
C MET A 1 -4.25 49.69 22.06
N LYS A 2 -5.17 49.50 23.02
CA LYS A 2 -5.21 48.30 23.87
C LYS A 2 -5.88 47.18 23.07
N HIS A 3 -5.15 46.13 22.76
CA HIS A 3 -5.74 44.91 22.19
C HIS A 3 -6.53 44.21 23.31
N THR A 4 -7.84 44.21 23.18
CA THR A 4 -8.74 43.43 24.00
C THR A 4 -8.58 41.96 23.56
N VAL A 5 -8.00 41.13 24.44
CA VAL A 5 -7.98 39.69 24.26
C VAL A 5 -9.42 39.19 24.44
N GLN A 6 -10.07 38.77 23.36
CA GLN A 6 -11.35 38.06 23.46
C GLN A 6 -11.08 36.70 24.13
N THR A 7 -11.60 36.54 25.34
CA THR A 7 -11.68 35.24 26.00
C THR A 7 -12.59 34.34 25.16
N VAL A 8 -12.02 33.32 24.54
CA VAL A 8 -12.81 32.26 23.87
C VAL A 8 -13.57 31.53 24.98
N GLU A 9 -14.90 31.69 25.01
CA GLU A 9 -15.75 30.86 25.84
C GLU A 9 -15.48 29.39 25.54
N GLN A 10 -14.99 28.67 26.53
CA GLN A 10 -14.77 27.24 26.38
C GLN A 10 -16.13 26.56 26.23
N ALA A 11 -16.36 25.90 25.11
CA ALA A 11 -17.55 25.09 24.88
C ALA A 11 -17.73 24.08 26.04
N PRO A 12 -18.97 23.85 26.51
CA PRO A 12 -19.21 22.92 27.60
C PRO A 12 -18.69 21.52 27.25
N VAL A 13 -17.80 21.00 28.07
CA VAL A 13 -17.17 19.69 27.88
C VAL A 13 -18.20 18.59 28.06
N ASN A 14 -18.45 17.79 27.07
CA ASN A 14 -19.31 16.61 27.17
C ASN A 14 -18.56 15.45 27.86
N HIS A 15 -18.73 15.33 29.17
CA HIS A 15 -18.07 14.31 29.98
C HIS A 15 -18.48 12.88 29.60
N ALA A 16 -19.69 12.66 29.09
CA ALA A 16 -20.13 11.35 28.65
C ALA A 16 -19.34 10.91 27.37
N LEU A 17 -19.15 11.83 26.44
CA LEU A 17 -18.34 11.60 25.27
C LEU A 17 -16.86 11.39 25.64
N LEU A 18 -16.33 12.19 26.57
CA LEU A 18 -14.95 12.02 27.02
C LEU A 18 -14.72 10.65 27.65
N ASN A 19 -15.63 10.14 28.46
CA ASN A 19 -15.50 8.81 29.08
C ASN A 19 -15.49 7.66 28.04
N VAL A 20 -16.14 7.85 26.90
CA VAL A 20 -16.15 6.86 25.81
C VAL A 20 -14.86 6.93 24.95
N VAL A 21 -14.35 8.14 24.75
CA VAL A 21 -13.22 8.38 23.85
C VAL A 21 -11.86 8.30 24.57
N THR A 22 -11.84 8.57 25.89
CA THR A 22 -10.58 8.56 26.66
C THR A 22 -10.14 7.12 26.93
N PRO A 23 -8.96 6.71 26.48
CA PRO A 23 -8.45 5.37 26.78
C PRO A 23 -8.20 5.20 28.28
N MET A 24 -8.51 4.02 28.81
CA MET A 24 -8.32 3.70 30.23
C MET A 24 -6.82 3.57 30.58
N GLY A 25 -6.15 4.69 30.67
CA GLY A 25 -4.75 4.81 31.07
C GLY A 25 -3.81 5.08 29.91
N LEU A 26 -2.99 6.10 30.10
CA LEU A 26 -1.83 6.42 29.25
C LEU A 26 -0.60 6.37 30.14
N SER A 27 0.40 5.58 29.79
CA SER A 27 1.69 5.60 30.44
C SER A 27 2.81 5.76 29.43
N PHE A 28 3.86 6.50 29.83
CA PHE A 28 4.99 6.82 28.97
C PHE A 28 6.27 6.39 29.68
N GLU A 29 6.97 5.48 29.04
CA GLU A 29 8.29 4.99 29.48
C GLU A 29 9.38 5.57 28.57
N LYS A 30 10.64 5.26 28.88
CA LYS A 30 11.79 5.74 28.12
C LYS A 30 11.71 5.40 26.62
N ASN A 31 11.27 4.19 26.27
CA ASN A 31 11.32 3.66 24.89
C ASN A 31 9.99 3.12 24.39
N ARG A 32 8.93 3.22 25.16
CA ARG A 32 7.61 2.75 24.78
C ARG A 32 6.52 3.53 25.51
N LEU A 33 5.31 3.37 25.07
CA LEU A 33 4.12 3.92 25.69
C LEU A 33 3.03 2.85 25.75
N SER A 34 2.09 3.00 26.67
CA SER A 34 0.90 2.15 26.74
C SER A 34 -0.33 3.03 26.60
N ILE A 35 -1.28 2.58 25.77
CA ILE A 35 -2.57 3.23 25.52
C ILE A 35 -3.65 2.18 25.83
N GLY A 36 -4.20 2.21 27.05
CA GLY A 36 -5.05 1.13 27.54
C GLY A 36 -4.28 -0.19 27.53
N GLU A 37 -4.79 -1.17 26.79
CA GLU A 37 -4.16 -2.49 26.63
C GLU A 37 -3.10 -2.55 25.51
N ASN A 38 -2.92 -1.49 24.75
CA ASN A 38 -2.00 -1.46 23.62
C ASN A 38 -0.63 -0.92 24.03
N ILE A 39 0.41 -1.52 23.48
CA ILE A 39 1.80 -1.10 23.62
C ILE A 39 2.22 -0.43 22.33
N GLY A 40 2.82 0.73 22.40
CA GLY A 40 3.32 1.48 21.27
C GLY A 40 4.77 1.96 21.46
N LYS A 41 5.43 2.30 20.37
CA LYS A 41 6.76 2.90 20.37
C LYS A 41 6.90 3.88 19.21
N ALA A 42 7.25 5.10 19.54
CA ALA A 42 7.46 6.13 18.53
C ALA A 42 8.86 6.06 17.92
N TYR A 43 8.88 6.14 16.60
CA TYR A 43 10.07 6.26 15.76
C TYR A 43 9.95 7.50 14.88
N GLY A 44 11.08 8.10 14.57
CA GLY A 44 11.18 9.19 13.60
C GLY A 44 12.07 8.82 12.43
N ILE A 45 11.72 9.27 11.24
CA ILE A 45 12.60 9.22 10.08
C ILE A 45 13.55 10.40 10.15
N ILE A 46 14.83 10.12 10.34
CA ILE A 46 15.87 11.16 10.50
C ILE A 46 16.69 11.39 9.23
N ARG A 47 16.56 10.50 8.23
CA ARG A 47 17.21 10.63 6.93
C ARG A 47 16.37 9.95 5.88
N TYR A 48 16.13 10.64 4.78
CA TYR A 48 15.40 10.16 3.60
C TYR A 48 16.38 9.66 2.52
N PRO A 49 15.91 8.81 1.57
CA PRO A 49 16.72 8.38 0.43
C PRO A 49 16.98 9.56 -0.50
N GLN A 50 18.11 9.53 -1.22
CA GLN A 50 18.49 10.60 -2.17
C GLN A 50 17.67 10.57 -3.47
N LYS A 51 17.16 9.41 -3.84
CA LYS A 51 16.26 9.22 -4.99
C LYS A 51 15.02 8.52 -4.50
N VAL A 52 13.88 9.05 -4.87
CA VAL A 52 12.56 8.52 -4.51
C VAL A 52 11.78 8.27 -5.79
N ASP A 53 10.99 7.21 -5.79
CA ASP A 53 10.02 6.90 -6.83
C ASP A 53 8.67 7.53 -6.48
N VAL A 54 7.72 7.49 -7.40
CA VAL A 54 6.34 7.88 -7.11
C VAL A 54 5.77 6.94 -6.03
N GLU A 55 4.95 7.48 -5.13
CA GLU A 55 4.31 6.73 -4.01
C GLU A 55 5.30 6.14 -2.99
N TRP A 56 6.50 6.70 -2.88
CA TRP A 56 7.55 6.11 -2.05
C TRP A 56 7.18 5.98 -0.56
N LEU A 57 6.25 6.81 -0.03
CA LEU A 57 5.78 6.71 1.36
C LEU A 57 4.71 5.63 1.56
N SER A 58 4.07 5.14 0.51
CA SER A 58 2.97 4.17 0.61
C SER A 58 3.37 2.87 1.33
N LYS A 59 4.59 2.41 1.13
CA LYS A 59 5.11 1.21 1.82
C LYS A 59 5.18 1.37 3.33
N LEU A 60 5.40 2.60 3.81
CA LEU A 60 5.47 2.90 5.24
C LEU A 60 4.08 2.98 5.86
N THR A 61 3.14 3.60 5.16
CA THR A 61 1.76 3.78 5.64
C THR A 61 0.92 2.51 5.57
N ASN A 62 1.31 1.55 4.73
CA ASN A 62 0.62 0.27 4.57
C ASN A 62 1.12 -0.83 5.53
N ILE A 63 1.83 -0.50 6.61
CA ILE A 63 2.26 -1.46 7.61
C ILE A 63 1.11 -1.75 8.58
N PRO A 64 0.57 -2.98 8.65
CA PRO A 64 -0.50 -3.31 9.58
C PRO A 64 -0.11 -3.05 11.04
N GLY A 65 -1.05 -2.47 11.81
CA GLY A 65 -0.84 -2.14 13.22
C GLY A 65 0.16 -1.01 13.47
N THR A 66 0.31 -0.10 12.50
CA THR A 66 1.24 1.02 12.59
C THR A 66 0.53 2.33 12.27
N LEU A 67 0.67 3.31 13.14
CA LEU A 67 0.24 4.68 12.90
C LEU A 67 1.40 5.44 12.25
N VAL A 68 1.11 6.22 11.22
CA VAL A 68 2.10 7.05 10.53
C VAL A 68 1.57 8.46 10.42
N SER A 69 2.38 9.43 10.82
CA SER A 69 2.13 10.85 10.61
C SER A 69 3.15 11.41 9.65
N ILE A 70 2.68 12.13 8.64
CA ILE A 70 3.51 12.78 7.63
C ILE A 70 3.14 14.25 7.64
N GLY A 71 4.07 15.10 8.08
CA GLY A 71 3.90 16.54 8.14
C GLY A 71 4.76 17.23 7.09
N PHE A 72 4.23 18.30 6.50
CA PHE A 72 4.98 19.20 5.63
C PHE A 72 4.65 20.65 6.01
N LYS A 73 5.68 21.43 6.29
CA LYS A 73 5.56 22.84 6.65
C LYS A 73 6.28 23.66 5.60
N PRO A 74 5.55 24.43 4.77
CA PRO A 74 6.18 25.36 3.85
C PRO A 74 7.06 26.36 4.60
N VAL A 75 8.20 26.71 4.02
CA VAL A 75 9.13 27.71 4.56
C VAL A 75 9.34 28.79 3.51
N ASP A 76 9.51 30.02 3.96
CA ASP A 76 9.87 31.12 3.06
C ASP A 76 11.19 30.83 2.37
N ASN A 77 11.19 30.89 1.04
CA ASN A 77 12.33 30.54 0.21
C ASN A 77 13.56 31.38 0.52
N GLY A 78 13.39 32.68 0.81
CA GLY A 78 14.52 33.56 1.12
C GLY A 78 15.23 33.18 2.42
N THR A 79 14.46 32.89 3.47
CA THR A 79 15.00 32.42 4.76
C THR A 79 15.73 31.08 4.59
N LEU A 80 15.17 30.17 3.78
CA LEU A 80 15.71 28.86 3.56
C LEU A 80 17.00 28.89 2.72
N ILE A 81 17.03 29.65 1.63
CA ILE A 81 18.25 29.85 0.81
C ILE A 81 19.40 30.33 1.67
N ASN A 82 19.16 31.32 2.55
CA ASN A 82 20.20 31.84 3.45
C ASN A 82 20.71 30.76 4.43
N ALA A 83 19.80 29.92 4.96
CA ALA A 83 20.16 28.84 5.87
C ALA A 83 20.98 27.76 5.16
N ILE A 84 20.53 27.34 3.97
CA ILE A 84 21.23 26.32 3.16
C ILE A 84 22.60 26.86 2.71
N SER A 85 22.67 28.10 2.24
CA SER A 85 23.95 28.72 1.82
C SER A 85 24.98 28.73 2.96
N ARG A 86 24.58 29.06 4.19
CA ARG A 86 25.46 28.96 5.36
C ARG A 86 25.92 27.53 5.61
N SER A 87 25.00 26.55 5.49
CA SER A 87 25.34 25.14 5.66
C SER A 87 26.32 24.66 4.59
N VAL A 88 26.12 25.06 3.32
CA VAL A 88 27.05 24.74 2.21
C VAL A 88 28.46 25.25 2.49
N VAL A 89 28.58 26.52 2.90
CA VAL A 89 29.89 27.11 3.27
C VAL A 89 30.54 26.35 4.42
N GLN A 90 29.76 25.99 5.44
CA GLN A 90 30.25 25.20 6.57
C GLN A 90 30.72 23.81 6.13
N GLN A 91 29.97 23.13 5.29
CA GLN A 91 30.35 21.79 4.78
C GLN A 91 31.57 21.82 3.92
N ARG A 92 31.76 22.85 3.08
CA ARG A 92 32.99 23.04 2.32
C ARG A 92 34.20 23.27 3.24
N GLY A 93 34.05 24.09 4.26
CA GLY A 93 35.12 24.28 5.25
C GLY A 93 35.47 22.99 6.02
N LEU A 94 34.47 22.14 6.33
CA LEU A 94 34.69 20.83 6.93
C LEU A 94 35.40 19.86 5.96
N ALA A 95 35.09 19.91 4.67
CA ALA A 95 35.76 19.12 3.65
C ALA A 95 37.23 19.48 3.51
N ASP A 96 37.56 20.80 3.49
CA ASP A 96 38.91 21.29 3.38
C ASP A 96 39.75 20.93 4.61
N GLY A 97 39.15 20.92 5.81
CA GLY A 97 39.82 20.57 7.07
C GLY A 97 39.85 19.07 7.40
N ALA A 98 39.18 18.22 6.61
CA ALA A 98 39.06 16.82 6.91
C ALA A 98 40.36 16.04 6.63
N LYS A 99 40.84 15.32 7.65
CA LYS A 99 42.01 14.43 7.54
C LYS A 99 41.64 13.05 6.94
N ASP A 100 40.39 12.63 7.07
CA ASP A 100 39.91 11.36 6.59
C ASP A 100 39.21 11.52 5.24
N PRO A 101 39.59 10.72 4.19
CA PRO A 101 39.03 10.82 2.85
C PRO A 101 37.50 10.59 2.82
N LEU A 102 36.98 9.71 3.66
CA LEU A 102 35.55 9.43 3.74
C LEU A 102 34.75 10.63 4.31
N SER A 103 35.31 11.27 5.34
CA SER A 103 34.70 12.46 5.95
C SER A 103 34.72 13.65 4.98
N ARG A 104 35.82 13.81 4.22
CA ARG A 104 35.92 14.81 3.16
C ARG A 104 34.86 14.58 2.08
N GLN A 105 34.75 13.37 1.53
CA GLN A 105 33.79 13.04 0.48
C GLN A 105 32.33 13.25 0.96
N ARG A 106 32.04 12.93 2.22
CA ARG A 106 30.70 13.17 2.78
C ARG A 106 30.36 14.65 2.90
N ALA A 107 31.31 15.47 3.29
CA ALA A 107 31.14 16.92 3.41
C ALA A 107 31.00 17.58 2.03
N GLU A 108 31.84 17.21 1.06
CA GLU A 108 31.73 17.65 -0.33
C GLU A 108 30.36 17.33 -0.92
N LYS A 109 29.88 16.08 -0.75
CA LYS A 109 28.58 15.67 -1.24
C LYS A 109 27.43 16.40 -0.56
N ALA A 110 27.53 16.68 0.74
CA ALA A 110 26.52 17.46 1.46
C ALA A 110 26.46 18.92 0.96
N ALA A 111 27.60 19.51 0.59
CA ALA A 111 27.66 20.83 -0.02
C ALA A 111 27.02 20.83 -1.42
N GLU A 112 27.36 19.86 -2.28
CA GLU A 112 26.76 19.71 -3.61
C GLU A 112 25.23 19.52 -3.56
N ASP A 113 24.75 18.70 -2.63
CA ASP A 113 23.30 18.46 -2.47
C ASP A 113 22.59 19.76 -2.02
N GLY A 114 23.22 20.57 -1.16
CA GLY A 114 22.73 21.89 -0.78
C GLY A 114 22.66 22.87 -1.95
N GLU A 115 23.69 22.92 -2.79
CA GLU A 115 23.72 23.76 -3.99
C GLU A 115 22.63 23.37 -5.00
N LYS A 116 22.41 22.09 -5.19
CA LYS A 116 21.30 21.60 -6.06
C LYS A 116 19.93 22.10 -5.57
N ILE A 117 19.69 22.05 -4.26
CA ILE A 117 18.44 22.57 -3.69
C ILE A 117 18.31 24.08 -3.94
N ILE A 118 19.38 24.84 -3.75
CA ILE A 118 19.37 26.30 -4.05
C ILE A 118 19.04 26.54 -5.53
N MET A 119 19.66 25.78 -6.44
CA MET A 119 19.37 25.91 -7.88
C MET A 119 17.90 25.55 -8.22
N GLN A 120 17.33 24.54 -7.60
CA GLN A 120 15.92 24.18 -7.79
C GLN A 120 14.99 25.30 -7.32
N ILE A 121 15.28 25.91 -6.18
CA ILE A 121 14.47 27.02 -5.66
C ILE A 121 14.57 28.25 -6.59
N ASP A 122 15.81 28.63 -6.97
CA ASP A 122 16.09 29.91 -7.66
C ASP A 122 15.73 29.85 -9.14
N ARG A 123 16.03 28.74 -9.83
CA ARG A 123 15.82 28.61 -11.27
C ARG A 123 14.51 27.96 -11.66
N GLU A 124 14.06 26.95 -10.90
CA GLU A 124 12.88 26.14 -11.22
C GLU A 124 11.64 26.61 -10.46
N GLY A 125 11.79 27.56 -9.53
CA GLY A 125 10.68 28.04 -8.71
C GLY A 125 10.10 26.97 -7.77
N GLU A 126 10.90 25.93 -7.46
CA GLU A 126 10.48 24.83 -6.59
C GLU A 126 10.18 25.34 -5.18
N THR A 127 9.03 24.95 -4.65
CA THR A 127 8.68 25.20 -3.27
C THR A 127 9.37 24.16 -2.38
N VAL A 128 10.05 24.63 -1.36
CA VAL A 128 10.73 23.75 -0.41
C VAL A 128 10.13 23.93 0.97
N GLY A 129 10.10 22.86 1.74
CA GLY A 129 9.57 22.89 3.09
C GLY A 129 10.24 21.90 4.03
N LEU A 130 9.77 21.90 5.25
CA LEU A 130 10.23 21.02 6.31
C LEU A 130 9.29 19.81 6.40
N MET A 131 9.79 18.65 6.04
CA MET A 131 9.06 17.39 6.11
C MET A 131 9.41 16.64 7.39
N SER A 132 8.42 16.10 8.06
CA SER A 132 8.55 15.19 9.21
C SER A 132 7.75 13.91 8.95
N VAL A 133 8.35 12.76 9.26
CA VAL A 133 7.67 11.46 9.23
C VAL A 133 7.90 10.76 10.55
N GLU A 134 6.81 10.42 11.20
CA GLU A 134 6.76 9.69 12.45
C GLU A 134 6.00 8.38 12.28
N VAL A 135 6.51 7.32 12.89
CA VAL A 135 5.99 5.96 12.74
C VAL A 135 5.82 5.34 14.12
N MET A 136 4.62 4.86 14.42
CA MET A 136 4.30 4.25 15.71
C MET A 136 3.64 2.89 15.52
N PRO A 137 4.41 1.78 15.56
CA PRO A 137 3.87 0.45 15.69
C PRO A 137 3.11 0.29 17.02
N VAL A 138 1.93 -0.34 16.94
CA VAL A 138 1.05 -0.57 18.10
C VAL A 138 0.53 -2.01 18.06
N ALA A 139 0.52 -2.69 19.21
CA ALA A 139 -0.10 -4.00 19.34
C ALA A 139 -0.50 -4.25 20.82
N ARG A 140 -1.40 -5.23 21.05
CA ARG A 140 -1.82 -5.64 22.40
C ARG A 140 -0.79 -6.53 23.06
N GLU A 141 -0.29 -7.53 22.33
CA GLU A 141 0.63 -8.54 22.85
C GLU A 141 2.08 -8.14 22.62
N GLU A 142 2.93 -8.35 23.58
CA GLU A 142 4.38 -8.07 23.51
C GLU A 142 5.06 -8.76 22.30
N LYS A 143 4.63 -9.98 21.97
CA LYS A 143 5.17 -10.73 20.81
C LYS A 143 4.83 -10.06 19.49
N GLU A 144 3.56 -9.68 19.30
CA GLU A 144 3.10 -8.99 18.10
C GLU A 144 3.68 -7.58 18.01
N PHE A 145 3.80 -6.88 19.14
CA PHE A 145 4.46 -5.59 19.22
C PHE A 145 5.90 -5.63 18.73
N LYS A 146 6.71 -6.60 19.22
CA LYS A 146 8.08 -6.78 18.74
C LYS A 146 8.15 -7.10 17.25
N LYS A 147 7.19 -7.87 16.74
CA LYS A 147 7.08 -8.19 15.32
C LYS A 147 6.72 -6.94 14.49
N ALA A 148 5.77 -6.11 14.97
CA ALA A 148 5.40 -4.85 14.33
C ALA A 148 6.57 -3.86 14.27
N CYS A 149 7.32 -3.71 15.37
CA CYS A 149 8.53 -2.89 15.40
C CYS A 149 9.57 -3.34 14.37
N ARG A 150 9.90 -4.64 14.34
CA ARG A 150 10.85 -5.20 13.36
C ARG A 150 10.38 -5.01 11.93
N ARG A 151 9.08 -5.17 11.67
CA ARG A 151 8.50 -4.92 10.35
C ARG A 151 8.67 -3.48 9.92
N ALA A 152 8.35 -2.52 10.80
CA ALA A 152 8.54 -1.10 10.51
C ALA A 152 10.01 -0.75 10.24
N GLU A 153 10.94 -1.28 11.05
CA GLU A 153 12.39 -1.10 10.85
C GLU A 153 12.87 -1.71 9.53
N SER A 154 12.38 -2.89 9.17
CA SER A 154 12.69 -3.56 7.90
C SER A 154 12.19 -2.77 6.70
N VAL A 155 10.93 -2.31 6.72
CA VAL A 155 10.35 -1.51 5.63
C VAL A 155 11.12 -0.20 5.47
N ALA A 156 11.40 0.52 6.55
CA ALA A 156 12.20 1.74 6.50
C ALA A 156 13.60 1.49 5.90
N SER A 157 14.25 0.36 6.24
CA SER A 157 15.54 -0.03 5.69
C SER A 157 15.48 -0.33 4.19
N VAL A 158 14.46 -1.06 3.74
CA VAL A 158 14.23 -1.33 2.30
C VAL A 158 14.03 -0.04 1.52
N MET A 159 13.32 0.93 2.10
CA MET A 159 13.13 2.27 1.53
C MET A 159 14.37 3.15 1.61
N LYS A 160 15.49 2.64 2.16
CA LYS A 160 16.72 3.41 2.42
C LYS A 160 16.50 4.63 3.33
N CYS A 161 15.44 4.63 4.12
CA CYS A 161 15.19 5.60 5.17
C CYS A 161 15.95 5.21 6.44
N LYS A 162 16.51 6.19 7.15
CA LYS A 162 17.07 5.97 8.47
C LYS A 162 16.02 6.28 9.53
N MET A 163 15.42 5.25 10.09
CA MET A 163 14.46 5.34 11.18
C MET A 163 15.17 5.15 12.53
N ARG A 164 14.81 5.95 13.53
CA ARG A 164 15.31 5.84 14.89
C ARG A 164 14.19 5.94 15.91
N ALA A 165 14.27 5.13 16.96
CA ALA A 165 13.45 5.31 18.15
C ALA A 165 13.72 6.69 18.78
N ILE A 166 12.71 7.26 19.41
CA ILE A 166 12.73 8.57 20.07
C ILE A 166 12.71 8.34 21.60
N PRO A 167 13.85 8.03 22.23
CA PRO A 167 13.88 7.76 23.67
C PRO A 167 13.60 9.02 24.48
N ASN A 168 12.96 8.86 25.64
CA ASN A 168 12.62 9.93 26.60
C ASN A 168 11.63 10.99 26.07
N LEU A 169 11.12 10.86 24.86
CA LEU A 169 10.16 11.78 24.22
C LEU A 169 8.94 11.02 23.68
N GLN A 170 8.58 9.89 24.29
CA GLN A 170 7.45 9.07 23.82
C GLN A 170 6.10 9.80 24.00
N LYS A 171 5.97 10.64 25.04
CA LYS A 171 4.80 11.47 25.26
C LYS A 171 4.68 12.56 24.20
N GLU A 172 5.76 13.26 23.96
CA GLU A 172 5.83 14.33 22.97
C GLU A 172 5.60 13.80 21.56
N ALA A 173 6.16 12.64 21.24
CA ALA A 173 5.94 11.95 19.98
C ALA A 173 4.48 11.52 19.82
N PHE A 174 3.87 10.94 20.84
CA PHE A 174 2.46 10.59 20.82
C PHE A 174 1.56 11.81 20.57
N MET A 175 1.87 12.93 21.22
CA MET A 175 1.12 14.18 21.01
C MET A 175 1.34 14.74 19.60
N HIS A 176 2.57 14.71 19.08
CA HIS A 176 2.91 15.20 17.75
C HIS A 176 2.27 14.35 16.63
N LEU A 177 2.08 13.05 16.88
CA LEU A 177 1.40 12.14 15.96
C LEU A 177 -0.11 12.40 15.89
N SER A 178 -0.67 13.04 16.93
CA SER A 178 -2.08 13.37 16.98
C SER A 178 -2.42 14.54 16.03
N PRO A 179 -3.53 14.46 15.29
CA PRO A 179 -3.97 15.57 14.41
C PRO A 179 -4.33 16.85 15.16
N THR A 180 -4.51 16.76 16.47
CA THR A 180 -4.88 17.92 17.33
C THR A 180 -3.67 18.68 17.89
N PHE A 181 -2.45 18.11 17.80
CA PHE A 181 -1.21 18.71 18.32
C PHE A 181 -0.07 18.71 17.27
N PRO A 182 -0.27 19.36 16.12
CA PRO A 182 0.64 19.24 15.00
C PRO A 182 2.03 19.88 15.21
N ASN A 183 2.17 20.78 16.18
CA ASN A 183 3.38 21.60 16.34
C ASN A 183 4.02 21.41 17.72
N HIS A 184 4.88 20.39 17.85
CA HIS A 184 5.69 20.20 19.05
C HIS A 184 7.16 20.53 18.77
N ALA A 185 7.67 21.66 19.30
CA ALA A 185 8.98 22.22 18.97
C ALA A 185 10.15 21.21 19.13
N LYS A 186 10.14 20.36 20.16
CA LYS A 186 11.18 19.33 20.36
C LYS A 186 11.12 18.26 19.28
N MET A 187 9.91 17.85 18.87
CA MET A 187 9.74 16.86 17.82
C MET A 187 10.11 17.42 16.46
N GLU A 188 9.68 18.64 16.17
CA GLU A 188 10.05 19.35 14.95
C GLU A 188 11.57 19.45 14.77
N SER A 189 12.30 19.83 15.81
CA SER A 189 13.78 19.95 15.75
C SER A 189 14.49 18.63 15.42
N ILE A 190 13.92 17.50 15.80
CA ILE A 190 14.49 16.16 15.54
C ILE A 190 14.09 15.64 14.16
N LEU A 191 12.80 15.78 13.80
CA LEU A 191 12.19 15.11 12.66
C LEU A 191 12.21 15.93 11.37
N GLN A 192 12.14 17.27 11.47
CA GLN A 192 12.05 18.12 10.30
C GLN A 192 13.32 18.05 9.44
N LYS A 193 13.14 17.79 8.17
CA LYS A 193 14.19 17.81 7.15
C LYS A 193 13.73 18.64 5.96
N VAL A 194 14.65 19.36 5.37
CA VAL A 194 14.41 20.14 4.16
C VAL A 194 14.17 19.19 2.99
N VAL A 195 13.02 19.33 2.34
CA VAL A 195 12.60 18.47 1.21
C VAL A 195 11.88 19.33 0.18
N PRO A 196 12.17 19.17 -1.14
CA PRO A 196 11.38 19.77 -2.20
C PRO A 196 9.91 19.34 -2.14
N PHE A 197 8.99 20.23 -2.46
CA PHE A 197 7.55 19.94 -2.43
C PHE A 197 7.16 18.86 -3.43
N SER A 198 7.80 18.84 -4.61
CA SER A 198 7.65 17.79 -5.61
C SER A 198 7.94 16.40 -5.03
N THR A 199 9.02 16.28 -4.22
CA THR A 199 9.38 15.03 -3.53
C THR A 199 8.35 14.63 -2.48
N PHE A 200 7.81 15.61 -1.74
CA PHE A 200 6.74 15.38 -0.78
C PHE A 200 5.46 14.89 -1.47
N VAL A 201 5.01 15.58 -2.52
CA VAL A 201 3.82 15.19 -3.29
C VAL A 201 4.02 13.84 -3.99
N GLY A 202 5.20 13.59 -4.54
CA GLY A 202 5.56 12.29 -5.10
C GLY A 202 5.51 11.14 -4.10
N GLY A 203 5.60 11.45 -2.80
CA GLY A 203 5.43 10.49 -1.71
C GLY A 203 3.98 10.21 -1.31
N PHE A 204 2.99 10.74 -2.02
CA PHE A 204 1.57 10.64 -1.67
C PHE A 204 1.17 9.18 -1.33
N PRO A 205 0.79 8.91 -0.05
CA PRO A 205 0.62 7.54 0.41
C PRO A 205 -0.73 6.92 0.07
N PHE A 206 -1.66 7.73 -0.44
CA PHE A 206 -3.03 7.34 -0.77
C PHE A 206 -3.27 7.23 -2.28
N ALA A 207 -2.21 7.16 -3.08
CA ALA A 207 -2.30 7.06 -4.53
C ALA A 207 -2.98 5.77 -4.99
N SER A 208 -2.99 4.73 -4.15
CA SER A 208 -3.70 3.50 -4.39
C SER A 208 -4.88 3.35 -3.45
N SER A 209 -6.07 3.27 -4.01
CA SER A 209 -7.29 2.88 -3.31
C SER A 209 -7.63 1.40 -3.51
N GLY A 210 -6.82 0.65 -4.25
CA GLY A 210 -7.20 -0.65 -4.76
C GLY A 210 -8.34 -0.56 -5.77
N PHE A 211 -8.96 -1.68 -6.04
CA PHE A 211 -10.15 -1.76 -6.87
C PHE A 211 -11.11 -2.79 -6.27
N ASN A 212 -12.35 -2.42 -6.00
CA ASN A 212 -13.31 -3.31 -5.37
C ASN A 212 -14.69 -3.18 -6.02
N ASP A 213 -15.12 -4.24 -6.70
CA ASP A 213 -16.44 -4.35 -7.30
C ASP A 213 -17.56 -4.67 -6.30
N GLY A 214 -17.23 -5.02 -5.07
CA GLY A 214 -18.17 -5.45 -4.02
C GLY A 214 -18.19 -6.96 -3.87
N GLU A 215 -18.80 -7.70 -4.77
CA GLU A 215 -19.01 -9.16 -4.69
C GLU A 215 -18.01 -9.98 -5.54
N GLY A 216 -16.88 -9.45 -5.84
CA GLY A 216 -15.87 -10.07 -6.67
C GLY A 216 -15.03 -11.14 -5.95
N TYR A 217 -14.02 -11.62 -6.64
CA TYR A 217 -12.94 -12.42 -6.07
C TYR A 217 -11.65 -11.60 -6.02
N TYR A 218 -10.75 -11.99 -5.12
CA TYR A 218 -9.42 -11.42 -5.05
C TYR A 218 -8.64 -11.77 -6.32
N PHE A 219 -8.29 -10.77 -7.10
CA PHE A 219 -7.52 -10.94 -8.32
C PHE A 219 -6.02 -10.70 -8.11
N ALA A 220 -5.67 -9.58 -7.49
CA ALA A 220 -4.28 -9.18 -7.30
C ALA A 220 -4.15 -8.09 -6.22
N LYS A 221 -2.92 -7.65 -6.01
CA LYS A 221 -2.61 -6.36 -5.38
C LYS A 221 -2.09 -5.41 -6.44
N ASP A 222 -2.45 -4.14 -6.31
CA ASP A 222 -1.82 -3.09 -7.10
C ASP A 222 -0.38 -2.80 -6.64
N THR A 223 0.32 -1.93 -7.33
CA THR A 223 1.71 -1.56 -7.03
C THR A 223 1.91 -0.97 -5.64
N SER A 224 0.87 -0.39 -5.06
CA SER A 224 0.88 0.26 -3.74
C SER A 224 0.33 -0.63 -2.63
N GLY A 225 -0.01 -1.88 -2.95
CA GLY A 225 -0.50 -2.87 -1.99
C GLY A 225 -2.02 -2.88 -1.80
N GLY A 226 -2.77 -2.04 -2.53
CA GLY A 226 -4.22 -2.05 -2.54
C GLY A 226 -4.79 -3.36 -3.09
N LEU A 227 -5.88 -3.84 -2.53
CA LEU A 227 -6.54 -5.06 -2.99
C LEU A 227 -7.31 -4.79 -4.28
N VAL A 228 -7.15 -5.68 -5.25
CA VAL A 228 -7.93 -5.68 -6.49
C VAL A 228 -8.95 -6.82 -6.40
N ILE A 229 -10.20 -6.46 -6.13
CA ILE A 229 -11.35 -7.36 -6.06
C ILE A 229 -12.19 -7.14 -7.32
N VAL A 230 -12.32 -8.17 -8.15
CA VAL A 230 -12.97 -8.09 -9.46
C VAL A 230 -14.22 -8.95 -9.49
N ASP A 231 -15.35 -8.39 -9.90
CA ASP A 231 -16.51 -9.13 -10.32
C ASP A 231 -16.58 -9.13 -11.86
N THR A 232 -16.30 -10.28 -12.45
CA THR A 232 -16.27 -10.48 -13.91
C THR A 232 -17.65 -10.33 -14.57
N TRP A 233 -18.72 -10.50 -13.78
CA TRP A 233 -20.10 -10.45 -14.26
C TRP A 233 -20.79 -9.10 -14.03
N LYS A 234 -20.18 -8.22 -13.26
CA LYS A 234 -20.74 -6.90 -12.98
C LYS A 234 -20.96 -6.10 -14.25
N ARG A 235 -22.17 -5.57 -14.41
CA ARG A 235 -22.57 -4.68 -15.49
C ARG A 235 -22.81 -3.27 -14.94
N GLY A 236 -22.60 -2.27 -15.77
CA GLY A 236 -22.83 -0.87 -15.42
C GLY A 236 -21.64 0.03 -15.73
N GLY A 237 -21.87 1.32 -15.83
CA GLY A 237 -20.85 2.26 -16.25
C GLY A 237 -20.29 1.91 -17.63
N ASN A 238 -18.97 1.77 -17.73
CA ASN A 238 -18.28 1.44 -18.98
C ASN A 238 -18.18 -0.07 -19.28
N ARG A 239 -18.79 -0.95 -18.44
CA ARG A 239 -18.74 -2.40 -18.60
C ARG A 239 -19.99 -2.92 -19.29
N THR A 240 -19.90 -3.13 -20.57
CA THR A 240 -21.00 -3.61 -21.42
C THR A 240 -21.02 -5.13 -21.58
N ASN A 241 -19.86 -5.80 -21.42
CA ASN A 241 -19.71 -7.25 -21.55
C ASN A 241 -18.67 -7.81 -20.56
N SER A 242 -18.53 -9.14 -20.49
CA SER A 242 -17.58 -9.85 -19.63
C SER A 242 -16.45 -10.51 -20.40
N ASN A 243 -16.17 -10.04 -21.62
CA ASN A 243 -15.11 -10.60 -22.42
C ASN A 243 -13.74 -10.10 -21.92
N PHE A 244 -12.79 -11.03 -21.79
CA PHE A 244 -11.42 -10.74 -21.40
C PHE A 244 -10.47 -11.12 -22.54
N CYS A 245 -9.49 -10.27 -22.76
CA CYS A 245 -8.35 -10.57 -23.62
C CYS A 245 -7.07 -10.50 -22.76
N VAL A 246 -6.36 -11.62 -22.64
CA VAL A 246 -5.13 -11.70 -21.85
C VAL A 246 -3.95 -11.82 -22.82
N MET A 247 -3.14 -10.75 -22.88
CA MET A 247 -1.97 -10.67 -23.74
C MET A 247 -0.69 -10.54 -22.93
N GLY A 248 0.40 -11.09 -23.45
CA GLY A 248 1.72 -10.98 -22.84
C GLY A 248 2.72 -11.94 -23.50
N ASN A 249 4.00 -11.73 -23.25
CA ASN A 249 5.07 -12.60 -23.75
C ASN A 249 4.98 -14.02 -23.16
N SER A 250 5.65 -14.98 -23.76
CA SER A 250 5.75 -16.33 -23.17
C SER A 250 6.45 -16.26 -21.81
N GLY A 251 5.98 -17.08 -20.85
CA GLY A 251 6.58 -17.18 -19.52
C GLY A 251 6.19 -16.10 -18.50
N VAL A 252 5.41 -15.06 -18.86
CA VAL A 252 5.00 -13.99 -17.92
C VAL A 252 3.84 -14.37 -16.98
N GLY A 253 3.31 -15.60 -17.05
CA GLY A 253 2.28 -16.07 -16.15
C GLY A 253 0.84 -15.91 -16.65
N LYS A 254 0.59 -15.73 -17.96
CA LYS A 254 -0.77 -15.65 -18.55
C LYS A 254 -1.66 -16.81 -18.12
N SER A 255 -1.22 -18.05 -18.36
CA SER A 255 -1.97 -19.26 -18.04
C SER A 255 -2.22 -19.40 -16.54
N THR A 256 -1.27 -18.97 -15.69
CA THR A 256 -1.42 -18.93 -14.24
C THR A 256 -2.52 -17.95 -13.83
N ALA A 257 -2.54 -16.76 -14.41
CA ALA A 257 -3.57 -15.75 -14.13
C ALA A 257 -4.95 -16.24 -14.57
N ILE A 258 -5.07 -16.87 -15.75
CA ILE A 258 -6.32 -17.43 -16.22
C ILE A 258 -6.78 -18.58 -15.31
N LYS A 259 -5.88 -19.49 -14.90
CA LYS A 259 -6.21 -20.58 -13.96
C LYS A 259 -6.73 -20.02 -12.61
N HIS A 260 -6.14 -18.92 -12.13
CA HIS A 260 -6.62 -18.23 -10.92
C HIS A 260 -8.05 -17.70 -11.09
N ILE A 261 -8.35 -17.06 -12.22
CA ILE A 261 -9.71 -16.58 -12.55
C ILE A 261 -10.69 -17.75 -12.60
N LEU A 262 -10.36 -18.81 -13.34
CA LEU A 262 -11.22 -19.99 -13.50
C LEU A 262 -11.51 -20.67 -12.16
N LEU A 263 -10.49 -20.83 -11.30
CA LEU A 263 -10.67 -21.43 -9.99
C LEU A 263 -11.59 -20.55 -9.11
N SER A 264 -11.42 -19.24 -9.15
CA SER A 264 -12.24 -18.30 -8.38
C SER A 264 -13.70 -18.31 -8.85
N GLU A 265 -13.95 -18.38 -10.14
CA GLU A 265 -15.28 -18.51 -10.71
C GLU A 265 -15.91 -19.89 -10.41
N TYR A 266 -15.11 -20.97 -10.47
CA TYR A 266 -15.58 -22.30 -10.08
C TYR A 266 -16.05 -22.35 -8.63
N MET A 267 -15.34 -21.72 -7.72
CA MET A 267 -15.72 -21.61 -6.30
C MET A 267 -17.05 -20.85 -6.09
N LYS A 268 -17.42 -19.98 -7.02
CA LYS A 268 -18.72 -19.29 -7.05
C LYS A 268 -19.84 -20.14 -7.66
N GLY A 269 -19.54 -21.34 -8.13
CA GLY A 269 -20.50 -22.23 -8.82
C GLY A 269 -20.67 -21.93 -10.31
N THR A 270 -19.81 -21.12 -10.90
CA THR A 270 -19.84 -20.84 -12.34
C THR A 270 -19.42 -22.08 -13.12
N ARG A 271 -20.21 -22.42 -14.15
CA ARG A 271 -19.87 -23.51 -15.08
C ARG A 271 -18.76 -23.07 -16.03
N ILE A 272 -17.69 -23.85 -16.11
CA ILE A 272 -16.49 -23.53 -16.88
C ILE A 272 -16.34 -24.49 -18.07
N ILE A 273 -16.11 -23.94 -19.24
CA ILE A 273 -15.75 -24.68 -20.46
C ILE A 273 -14.45 -24.09 -20.98
N VAL A 274 -13.45 -24.95 -21.19
CA VAL A 274 -12.14 -24.54 -21.68
C VAL A 274 -11.87 -25.23 -23.02
N ILE A 275 -11.45 -24.45 -24.02
CA ILE A 275 -10.90 -24.95 -25.27
C ILE A 275 -9.40 -24.74 -25.20
N ASP A 276 -8.65 -25.84 -25.09
CA ASP A 276 -7.22 -25.85 -24.74
C ASP A 276 -6.39 -26.57 -25.80
N PRO A 277 -5.87 -25.86 -26.81
CA PRO A 277 -5.05 -26.48 -27.86
C PRO A 277 -3.68 -26.94 -27.36
N GLU A 278 -3.17 -26.39 -26.26
CA GLU A 278 -1.83 -26.67 -25.73
C GLU A 278 -1.83 -27.68 -24.56
N SER A 279 -3.01 -28.14 -24.14
CA SER A 279 -3.20 -29.10 -23.03
C SER A 279 -2.66 -28.62 -21.67
N GLU A 280 -2.63 -27.32 -21.44
CA GLU A 280 -2.14 -26.71 -20.19
C GLU A 280 -3.12 -26.82 -19.01
N TYR A 281 -4.42 -27.05 -19.28
CA TYR A 281 -5.50 -27.05 -18.27
C TYR A 281 -5.93 -28.46 -17.83
N ARG A 282 -5.30 -29.51 -18.34
CA ARG A 282 -5.66 -30.90 -18.04
C ARG A 282 -5.65 -31.21 -16.55
N ASP A 283 -4.58 -30.87 -15.86
CA ASP A 283 -4.43 -31.13 -14.42
C ASP A 283 -5.46 -30.37 -13.61
N LEU A 284 -5.76 -29.11 -13.97
CA LEU A 284 -6.79 -28.32 -13.34
C LEU A 284 -8.17 -28.97 -13.52
N CYS A 285 -8.49 -29.43 -14.72
CA CYS A 285 -9.75 -30.14 -15.01
C CYS A 285 -9.89 -31.39 -14.15
N GLN A 286 -8.87 -32.22 -14.09
CA GLN A 286 -8.87 -33.45 -13.29
C GLN A 286 -8.99 -33.20 -11.79
N ASN A 287 -8.27 -32.21 -11.26
CA ASN A 287 -8.31 -31.85 -9.84
C ASN A 287 -9.67 -31.28 -9.40
N LEU A 288 -10.42 -30.71 -10.34
CA LEU A 288 -11.78 -30.20 -10.10
C LEU A 288 -12.88 -31.21 -10.47
N ASN A 289 -12.51 -32.47 -10.72
CA ASN A 289 -13.42 -33.55 -11.17
C ASN A 289 -14.21 -33.18 -12.44
N GLY A 290 -13.56 -32.49 -13.35
CA GLY A 290 -14.15 -32.11 -14.64
C GLY A 290 -13.95 -33.16 -15.72
N ASP A 291 -14.72 -33.05 -16.79
CA ASP A 291 -14.63 -33.92 -17.97
C ASP A 291 -13.56 -33.43 -18.92
N TRP A 292 -12.53 -34.25 -19.14
CA TRP A 292 -11.50 -33.99 -20.11
C TRP A 292 -11.76 -34.74 -21.43
N ILE A 293 -12.02 -33.98 -22.49
CA ILE A 293 -12.26 -34.52 -23.82
C ILE A 293 -11.04 -34.25 -24.69
N ASN A 294 -10.39 -35.33 -25.14
CA ASN A 294 -9.27 -35.22 -26.08
C ASN A 294 -9.77 -35.23 -27.53
N ALA A 295 -9.80 -34.07 -28.17
CA ALA A 295 -10.33 -33.86 -29.52
C ALA A 295 -9.29 -34.10 -30.65
N VAL A 296 -8.23 -34.88 -30.42
CA VAL A 296 -7.12 -35.10 -31.37
C VAL A 296 -7.51 -35.99 -32.55
N GLY A 297 -8.77 -36.37 -32.71
CA GLY A 297 -9.26 -37.22 -33.80
C GLY A 297 -9.31 -38.70 -33.44
N GLY A 298 -10.24 -39.42 -34.09
CA GLY A 298 -10.55 -40.82 -33.83
C GLY A 298 -11.92 -41.01 -33.18
N SER A 299 -12.32 -42.26 -32.97
CA SER A 299 -13.66 -42.59 -32.44
C SER A 299 -13.89 -42.21 -30.98
N LYS A 300 -12.84 -41.88 -30.23
CA LYS A 300 -12.93 -41.41 -28.84
C LYS A 300 -12.60 -39.91 -28.82
N GLY A 301 -13.60 -39.08 -28.61
CA GLY A 301 -13.39 -37.63 -28.50
C GLY A 301 -14.11 -36.80 -29.57
N MET A 302 -15.07 -37.37 -30.24
CA MET A 302 -15.94 -36.58 -31.12
C MET A 302 -16.98 -35.83 -30.32
N ILE A 303 -17.06 -34.52 -30.54
CA ILE A 303 -18.14 -33.69 -30.03
C ILE A 303 -19.19 -33.60 -31.14
N ASN A 304 -20.39 -34.13 -30.89
CA ASN A 304 -21.50 -33.95 -31.82
C ASN A 304 -22.16 -32.57 -31.57
N PRO A 305 -21.92 -31.56 -32.42
CA PRO A 305 -22.51 -30.23 -32.24
C PRO A 305 -24.02 -30.21 -32.47
N LEU A 306 -24.55 -31.28 -33.09
CA LEU A 306 -25.98 -31.44 -33.38
C LEU A 306 -26.70 -32.32 -32.37
N GLN A 307 -26.04 -32.68 -31.26
CA GLN A 307 -26.64 -33.47 -30.21
C GLN A 307 -27.79 -32.67 -29.55
N VAL A 308 -29.01 -33.07 -29.81
CA VAL A 308 -30.20 -32.53 -29.16
C VAL A 308 -30.23 -33.03 -27.71
N ARG A 309 -30.23 -32.14 -26.76
CA ARG A 309 -30.47 -32.48 -25.35
C ARG A 309 -31.95 -32.70 -25.18
N PRO A 310 -32.41 -33.85 -24.64
CA PRO A 310 -33.79 -34.01 -24.27
C PRO A 310 -34.17 -32.94 -23.24
N SER A 311 -35.25 -32.22 -23.49
CA SER A 311 -35.85 -31.37 -22.47
C SER A 311 -36.41 -32.30 -21.38
N PRO A 312 -36.20 -32.01 -20.10
CA PRO A 312 -36.88 -32.77 -19.04
C PRO A 312 -38.40 -32.52 -19.17
N ARG A 313 -39.13 -33.53 -19.59
CA ARG A 313 -40.59 -33.61 -19.49
C ARG A 313 -40.92 -34.66 -18.46
N ASP A 314 -41.99 -34.42 -17.71
CA ASP A 314 -42.36 -35.20 -16.53
C ASP A 314 -43.03 -36.57 -16.84
N ASP A 315 -43.03 -37.04 -18.10
CA ASP A 315 -43.69 -38.27 -18.50
C ASP A 315 -42.68 -39.40 -18.70
N GLU A 316 -42.91 -40.51 -18.00
CA GLU A 316 -42.09 -41.73 -18.01
C GLU A 316 -41.95 -42.35 -19.41
N ASP A 317 -42.93 -42.18 -20.29
CA ASP A 317 -42.94 -42.73 -21.66
C ASP A 317 -41.89 -42.08 -22.60
N GLU A 318 -41.49 -40.81 -22.39
CA GLU A 318 -40.45 -40.14 -23.15
C GLU A 318 -39.03 -40.58 -22.77
N ILE A 319 -38.82 -41.11 -21.58
CA ILE A 319 -37.53 -41.61 -21.12
C ILE A 319 -37.14 -42.87 -21.90
N GLU A 320 -38.10 -43.67 -22.30
CA GLU A 320 -37.87 -44.89 -23.09
C GLU A 320 -37.54 -44.59 -24.55
N GLU A 321 -38.19 -43.60 -25.17
CA GLU A 321 -37.83 -43.11 -26.51
C GLU A 321 -36.42 -42.52 -26.55
N LEU A 322 -36.00 -41.81 -25.52
CA LEU A 322 -34.66 -41.24 -25.40
C LEU A 322 -33.59 -42.31 -25.20
N ARG A 323 -33.88 -43.44 -24.55
CA ARG A 323 -32.99 -44.61 -24.48
C ARG A 323 -32.80 -45.23 -25.87
N LEU A 324 -33.85 -45.38 -26.66
CA LEU A 324 -33.80 -45.90 -28.02
C LEU A 324 -32.98 -44.99 -28.98
N TYR A 325 -33.05 -43.68 -28.83
CA TYR A 325 -32.24 -42.74 -29.60
C TYR A 325 -30.74 -42.80 -29.21
N ARG A 326 -30.45 -43.06 -27.94
CA ARG A 326 -29.10 -43.22 -27.45
C ARG A 326 -28.43 -44.50 -27.94
N GLU A 327 -29.17 -45.58 -28.05
CA GLU A 327 -28.70 -46.86 -28.57
C GLU A 327 -28.51 -46.86 -30.09
N LYS A 328 -29.33 -46.14 -30.85
CA LYS A 328 -29.18 -45.98 -32.30
C LYS A 328 -28.10 -45.00 -32.74
N GLY A 329 -27.62 -44.15 -31.86
CA GLY A 329 -26.54 -43.20 -32.15
C GLY A 329 -25.11 -43.73 -31.86
N THR A 330 -25.01 -44.98 -31.38
CA THR A 330 -23.73 -45.65 -31.08
C THR A 330 -23.39 -46.82 -32.06
N ALA A 331 -24.11 -46.95 -33.18
CA ALA A 331 -23.82 -47.92 -34.22
C ALA A 331 -23.03 -47.32 -35.37
#